data_fba8f2ea0d01a11b29f97e65cba2f400
#
_entry.id   fba8f2ea0d01a11b29f97e65cba2f400
#
_cell.length_a   1.000
_cell.length_b   1.000
_cell.length_c   1.000
_cell.angle_alpha   90.00
_cell.angle_beta   90.00
_cell.angle_gamma   90.00
#
_symmetry.space_group_name_H-M   'P 1'
#
loop_
_entity.id
_entity.type
_entity.pdbx_description
1 polymer ?
#
loop_
_entity_poly.entity_id
_entity_poly.type
_entity_poly.pdbx_seq_one_letter_code
_entity_poly.pdbx_strand_id
1 'polypeptide(L)'
;MNTSSMGKDVDLQERVRLKKADRDELYCLEPPFPKTNFLMELSSACNHACIFCAHNKMQRKVSKMDKAKGFDILQQAYDLGTREVGFYATGEPFLIPELPEYIAEAKRIGYTYVYLTSNGSLATPERIRAVIDAGLDSIKFSINAPQRKLYAFIHGHDDFEKVMQHLKYLNDYRRESGKSYKIYVTGILTRFTENLKDKYYEVFKGLADQVVFKYVYNQGGYMPEIDELLRCDCDDEVRRRCNLPFDAISVTQEGYLSIENADYENMLIVADLNKVSLREGWYGEKMKDMRRRFIEDDLAGTLCDGCVHHTKSPARAITPECSSVKGDYVFDDSVVRERLRNSGLTVYVPMSADIVHPGHINILKTAARYGRVIVGLFSDEAISSYKPKPYMTYDQRKTVLESIRYVDEIVPQATKDYDDNIRRLKPDFMIHGKDWREGPLAEVRAKAIATMAEWGGQVIEPDYTKGVSSSMIRGQIR
;
A
#
# COMPACT_ATOMS: atom_id res chain seq x y z
N MET A 1 -2.93 -10.41 -33.18
CA MET A 1 -2.71 -8.96 -33.24
C MET A 1 -1.28 -8.67 -32.84
N ASN A 2 -0.57 -7.88 -33.61
CA ASN A 2 0.87 -7.66 -33.52
C ASN A 2 1.27 -7.06 -32.16
N THR A 3 1.88 -7.83 -31.28
CA THR A 3 2.39 -7.39 -29.96
C THR A 3 3.83 -6.80 -30.03
N SER A 4 4.32 -6.52 -31.23
CA SER A 4 5.72 -6.14 -31.46
C SER A 4 6.05 -4.64 -31.29
N SER A 5 5.09 -3.81 -30.84
CA SER A 5 5.30 -2.36 -30.68
C SER A 5 4.78 -1.75 -29.39
N MET A 6 4.92 -2.43 -28.25
CA MET A 6 4.78 -1.73 -26.98
C MET A 6 6.03 -0.87 -26.77
N GLY A 7 6.11 0.23 -27.51
CA GLY A 7 7.18 1.21 -27.42
C GLY A 7 7.12 1.98 -26.10
N LYS A 8 8.21 2.74 -25.83
CA LYS A 8 8.42 3.58 -24.64
C LYS A 8 7.29 4.59 -24.36
N ASP A 9 6.42 4.85 -25.34
CA ASP A 9 5.39 5.89 -25.31
C ASP A 9 4.01 5.41 -24.79
N VAL A 10 3.85 4.11 -24.53
CA VAL A 10 2.58 3.58 -23.99
C VAL A 10 2.43 3.98 -22.51
N ASP A 11 1.29 4.57 -22.20
CA ASP A 11 0.90 4.92 -20.83
C ASP A 11 0.98 3.73 -19.88
N LEU A 12 1.43 3.92 -18.64
CA LEU A 12 1.58 2.83 -17.67
C LEU A 12 0.24 2.15 -17.34
N GLN A 13 -0.86 2.91 -17.26
CA GLN A 13 -2.19 2.35 -17.04
C GLN A 13 -2.63 1.48 -18.22
N GLU A 14 -2.36 1.92 -19.43
CA GLU A 14 -2.64 1.15 -20.63
C GLU A 14 -1.76 -0.11 -20.71
N ARG A 15 -0.48 -0.03 -20.35
CA ARG A 15 0.40 -1.20 -20.23
C ARG A 15 -0.15 -2.21 -19.23
N VAL A 16 -0.60 -1.75 -18.05
CA VAL A 16 -1.22 -2.60 -17.02
C VAL A 16 -2.53 -3.18 -17.53
N ARG A 17 -3.37 -2.39 -18.20
CA ARG A 17 -4.64 -2.85 -18.80
C ARG A 17 -4.41 -3.92 -19.85
N LEU A 18 -3.45 -3.73 -20.76
CA LEU A 18 -3.09 -4.69 -21.79
C LEU A 18 -2.52 -5.98 -21.18
N LYS A 19 -1.83 -5.90 -20.05
CA LYS A 19 -1.36 -7.08 -19.31
C LYS A 19 -2.49 -7.82 -18.57
N LYS A 20 -3.55 -7.10 -18.15
CA LYS A 20 -4.73 -7.66 -17.46
C LYS A 20 -5.87 -8.07 -18.41
N ALA A 21 -5.77 -7.79 -19.71
CA ALA A 21 -6.78 -8.19 -20.67
C ALA A 21 -7.06 -9.68 -20.55
N ASP A 22 -8.33 -10.02 -20.54
CA ASP A 22 -8.86 -11.37 -20.33
C ASP A 22 -8.13 -12.38 -21.23
N ARG A 23 -7.35 -13.23 -20.61
CA ARG A 23 -6.47 -14.17 -21.28
C ARG A 23 -6.80 -15.59 -20.82
N ASP A 24 -8.05 -15.97 -20.93
CA ASP A 24 -8.47 -17.35 -20.59
C ASP A 24 -7.59 -18.41 -21.26
N GLU A 25 -7.04 -18.10 -22.43
CA GLU A 25 -6.07 -18.94 -23.15
C GLU A 25 -4.77 -19.22 -22.34
N LEU A 26 -4.41 -18.36 -21.37
CA LEU A 26 -3.25 -18.57 -20.51
C LEU A 26 -3.51 -19.54 -19.36
N TYR A 27 -4.78 -19.75 -18.98
CA TYR A 27 -5.13 -20.63 -17.88
C TYR A 27 -5.05 -22.10 -18.29
N CYS A 28 -3.82 -22.57 -18.50
CA CYS A 28 -3.50 -23.94 -18.81
C CYS A 28 -2.23 -24.38 -18.09
N LEU A 29 -1.94 -25.68 -18.06
CA LEU A 29 -0.78 -26.22 -17.34
C LEU A 29 0.57 -25.79 -17.94
N GLU A 30 0.63 -25.56 -19.23
CA GLU A 30 1.83 -25.14 -19.97
C GLU A 30 1.58 -23.88 -20.81
N PRO A 31 1.33 -22.71 -20.14
CA PRO A 31 1.16 -21.47 -20.87
C PRO A 31 2.46 -21.07 -21.60
N PRO A 32 2.35 -20.25 -22.66
CA PRO A 32 3.50 -19.68 -23.33
C PRO A 32 4.40 -18.94 -22.32
N PHE A 33 5.71 -18.98 -22.55
CA PHE A 33 6.66 -18.28 -21.69
C PHE A 33 6.40 -16.75 -21.71
N PRO A 34 6.38 -16.06 -20.56
CA PRO A 34 6.01 -14.65 -20.49
C PRO A 34 6.96 -13.75 -21.30
N LYS A 35 6.40 -12.97 -22.21
CA LYS A 35 7.17 -11.96 -22.98
C LYS A 35 7.45 -10.69 -22.21
N THR A 36 6.58 -10.36 -21.28
CA THR A 36 6.64 -9.20 -20.39
C THR A 36 6.43 -9.66 -18.96
N ASN A 37 6.57 -8.84 -17.96
CA ASN A 37 6.29 -9.21 -16.57
C ASN A 37 7.32 -10.16 -15.95
N PHE A 38 8.59 -9.92 -16.25
CA PHE A 38 9.69 -10.56 -15.55
C PHE A 38 10.22 -9.62 -14.45
N LEU A 39 10.20 -10.09 -13.21
CA LEU A 39 10.75 -9.39 -12.04
C LEU A 39 11.94 -10.19 -11.49
N MET A 40 13.05 -9.48 -11.30
CA MET A 40 14.26 -10.04 -10.71
C MET A 40 14.60 -9.25 -9.45
N GLU A 41 14.59 -9.94 -8.32
CA GLU A 41 15.05 -9.42 -7.04
C GLU A 41 16.57 -9.47 -6.99
N LEU A 42 17.21 -8.30 -6.90
CA LEU A 42 18.67 -8.23 -6.77
C LEU A 42 19.14 -8.30 -5.32
N SER A 43 18.27 -7.90 -4.38
CA SER A 43 18.48 -8.03 -2.93
C SER A 43 17.16 -8.01 -2.20
N SER A 44 17.08 -8.75 -1.11
CA SER A 44 15.97 -8.68 -0.16
C SER A 44 16.14 -7.60 0.91
N ALA A 45 17.23 -6.82 0.91
CA ALA A 45 17.41 -5.71 1.82
C ALA A 45 16.49 -4.53 1.46
N CYS A 46 15.88 -3.90 2.47
CA CYS A 46 15.16 -2.65 2.30
C CYS A 46 15.51 -1.71 3.47
N ASN A 47 15.64 -0.42 3.17
CA ASN A 47 15.92 0.61 4.18
C ASN A 47 14.66 1.32 4.70
N HIS A 48 13.48 0.94 4.21
CA HIS A 48 12.18 1.39 4.72
C HIS A 48 11.46 0.27 5.47
N ALA A 49 10.50 0.69 6.29
CA ALA A 49 9.65 -0.19 7.07
C ALA A 49 8.16 0.14 6.83
N CYS A 50 7.70 0.07 5.57
CA CYS A 50 6.34 0.46 5.20
C CYS A 50 5.29 -0.35 5.98
N ILE A 51 4.26 0.34 6.50
CA ILE A 51 3.25 -0.27 7.39
C ILE A 51 2.49 -1.43 6.75
N PHE A 52 2.33 -1.41 5.44
CA PHE A 52 1.62 -2.44 4.68
C PHE A 52 2.56 -3.49 4.07
N CYS A 53 3.85 -3.46 4.37
CA CYS A 53 4.84 -4.35 3.74
C CYS A 53 5.26 -5.46 4.70
N ALA A 54 5.17 -6.72 4.27
CA ALA A 54 5.55 -7.86 5.08
C ALA A 54 7.07 -7.98 5.29
N HIS A 55 7.87 -7.16 4.61
CA HIS A 55 9.32 -7.06 4.85
C HIS A 55 9.67 -6.84 6.34
N ASN A 56 8.82 -6.11 7.07
CA ASN A 56 9.01 -5.87 8.51
C ASN A 56 8.94 -7.12 9.39
N LYS A 57 8.36 -8.20 8.85
CA LYS A 57 8.18 -9.51 9.53
C LYS A 57 9.10 -10.57 8.96
N MET A 58 9.84 -10.24 7.89
CA MET A 58 10.64 -11.21 7.13
C MET A 58 11.74 -11.82 8.00
N GLN A 59 11.77 -13.15 8.05
CA GLN A 59 12.80 -13.96 8.72
C GLN A 59 13.85 -14.49 7.74
N ARG A 60 13.55 -14.46 6.44
CA ARG A 60 14.46 -14.83 5.38
C ARG A 60 15.75 -14.03 5.47
N LYS A 61 16.90 -14.73 5.39
CA LYS A 61 18.22 -14.07 5.47
C LYS A 61 18.36 -13.05 4.34
N VAL A 62 18.71 -11.83 4.72
CA VAL A 62 19.04 -10.79 3.74
C VAL A 62 20.30 -11.18 2.97
N SER A 63 20.20 -11.18 1.65
CA SER A 63 21.30 -11.45 0.75
C SER A 63 21.16 -10.68 -0.56
N LYS A 64 22.12 -10.83 -1.48
CA LYS A 64 22.08 -10.27 -2.82
C LYS A 64 22.28 -11.37 -3.86
N MET A 65 21.76 -11.13 -5.05
CA MET A 65 21.93 -11.99 -6.22
C MET A 65 23.41 -12.12 -6.59
N ASP A 66 23.87 -13.34 -6.82
CA ASP A 66 25.14 -13.56 -7.49
C ASP A 66 25.09 -12.98 -8.91
N LYS A 67 26.06 -12.15 -9.27
CA LYS A 67 26.02 -11.42 -10.54
C LYS A 67 26.07 -12.33 -11.76
N ALA A 68 26.92 -13.35 -11.74
CA ALA A 68 27.05 -14.30 -12.85
C ALA A 68 25.76 -15.09 -13.03
N LYS A 69 25.15 -15.51 -11.94
CA LYS A 69 23.85 -16.19 -11.94
C LYS A 69 22.72 -15.30 -12.43
N GLY A 70 22.68 -14.04 -11.99
CA GLY A 70 21.69 -13.08 -12.47
C GLY A 70 21.79 -12.82 -13.97
N PHE A 71 22.99 -12.67 -14.50
CA PHE A 71 23.23 -12.51 -15.94
C PHE A 71 22.83 -13.76 -16.74
N ASP A 72 23.12 -14.95 -16.24
CA ASP A 72 22.69 -16.22 -16.83
C ASP A 72 21.15 -16.31 -16.89
N ILE A 73 20.45 -15.97 -15.80
CA ILE A 73 18.97 -15.98 -15.77
C ILE A 73 18.39 -14.96 -16.73
N LEU A 74 18.97 -13.75 -16.85
CA LEU A 74 18.55 -12.75 -17.85
C LEU A 74 18.68 -13.32 -19.27
N GLN A 75 19.80 -13.98 -19.59
CA GLN A 75 20.01 -14.58 -20.92
C GLN A 75 18.98 -15.70 -21.17
N GLN A 76 18.77 -16.61 -20.22
CA GLN A 76 17.80 -17.68 -20.36
C GLN A 76 16.36 -17.15 -20.59
N ALA A 77 15.94 -16.12 -19.84
CA ALA A 77 14.61 -15.53 -20.00
C ALA A 77 14.47 -14.88 -21.37
N TYR A 78 15.48 -14.18 -21.86
CA TYR A 78 15.50 -13.57 -23.18
C TYR A 78 15.39 -14.61 -24.30
N ASP A 79 16.15 -15.70 -24.22
CA ASP A 79 16.13 -16.82 -25.18
C ASP A 79 14.78 -17.52 -25.22
N LEU A 80 14.06 -17.58 -24.09
CA LEU A 80 12.70 -18.07 -23.99
C LEU A 80 11.62 -17.09 -24.49
N GLY A 81 12.01 -15.88 -24.86
CA GLY A 81 11.11 -14.91 -25.50
C GLY A 81 10.76 -13.69 -24.66
N THR A 82 11.26 -13.58 -23.43
CA THR A 82 11.03 -12.38 -22.59
C THR A 82 11.73 -11.15 -23.20
N ARG A 83 11.08 -10.01 -23.14
CA ARG A 83 11.60 -8.74 -23.72
C ARG A 83 11.57 -7.58 -22.75
N GLU A 84 10.93 -7.74 -21.58
CA GLU A 84 10.87 -6.72 -20.53
C GLU A 84 11.34 -7.30 -19.22
N VAL A 85 12.11 -6.50 -18.44
CA VAL A 85 12.56 -6.90 -17.10
C VAL A 85 12.47 -5.75 -16.12
N GLY A 86 12.01 -6.02 -14.90
CA GLY A 86 11.98 -5.10 -13.78
C GLY A 86 12.90 -5.55 -12.66
N PHE A 87 13.73 -4.63 -12.17
CA PHE A 87 14.63 -4.90 -11.05
C PHE A 87 14.02 -4.38 -9.74
N TYR A 88 13.10 -5.14 -9.18
CA TYR A 88 12.53 -4.93 -7.85
C TYR A 88 11.69 -6.14 -7.42
N ALA A 89 11.57 -6.35 -6.11
CA ALA A 89 10.60 -7.27 -5.51
C ALA A 89 10.37 -6.89 -4.04
N THR A 90 10.95 -7.62 -3.07
CA THR A 90 10.76 -7.36 -1.64
C THR A 90 11.71 -6.30 -1.09
N GLY A 91 12.88 -6.10 -1.73
CA GLY A 91 13.93 -5.18 -1.30
C GLY A 91 13.95 -3.84 -2.04
N GLU A 92 14.92 -2.99 -1.66
CA GLU A 92 15.19 -1.69 -2.30
C GLU A 92 16.37 -1.82 -3.27
N PRO A 93 16.15 -1.68 -4.59
CA PRO A 93 17.19 -1.93 -5.59
C PRO A 93 18.38 -0.95 -5.51
N PHE A 94 18.21 0.28 -5.08
CA PHE A 94 19.32 1.22 -4.92
C PHE A 94 20.28 0.87 -3.77
N LEU A 95 20.01 -0.17 -2.99
CA LEU A 95 20.98 -0.74 -2.06
C LEU A 95 22.08 -1.55 -2.80
N ILE A 96 21.87 -1.91 -4.06
CA ILE A 96 22.78 -2.72 -4.86
C ILE A 96 23.66 -1.82 -5.73
N PRO A 97 24.95 -1.69 -5.44
CA PRO A 97 25.87 -0.88 -6.25
C PRO A 97 25.96 -1.34 -7.72
N GLU A 98 25.81 -2.65 -7.96
CA GLU A 98 25.88 -3.29 -9.27
C GLU A 98 24.59 -3.13 -10.11
N LEU A 99 23.56 -2.43 -9.61
CA LEU A 99 22.30 -2.22 -10.33
C LEU A 99 22.49 -1.65 -11.76
N PRO A 100 23.36 -0.65 -12.02
CA PRO A 100 23.61 -0.19 -13.38
C PRO A 100 24.19 -1.27 -14.30
N GLU A 101 24.98 -2.21 -13.78
CA GLU A 101 25.54 -3.31 -14.55
C GLU A 101 24.46 -4.30 -15.00
N TYR A 102 23.47 -4.61 -14.14
CA TYR A 102 22.31 -5.43 -14.50
C TYR A 102 21.44 -4.77 -15.57
N ILE A 103 21.24 -3.46 -15.49
CA ILE A 103 20.50 -2.69 -16.50
C ILE A 103 21.26 -2.72 -17.85
N ALA A 104 22.56 -2.44 -17.83
CA ALA A 104 23.40 -2.47 -19.03
C ALA A 104 23.44 -3.85 -19.67
N GLU A 105 23.54 -4.92 -18.86
CA GLU A 105 23.54 -6.29 -19.37
C GLU A 105 22.19 -6.66 -20.00
N ALA A 106 21.07 -6.31 -19.37
CA ALA A 106 19.75 -6.52 -19.96
C ALA A 106 19.61 -5.79 -21.32
N LYS A 107 20.12 -4.56 -21.43
CA LYS A 107 20.13 -3.82 -22.70
C LYS A 107 21.07 -4.47 -23.73
N ARG A 108 22.25 -4.95 -23.31
CA ARG A 108 23.20 -5.66 -24.18
C ARG A 108 22.60 -6.95 -24.75
N ILE A 109 21.88 -7.72 -23.94
CA ILE A 109 21.16 -8.93 -24.36
C ILE A 109 20.06 -8.61 -25.37
N GLY A 110 19.42 -7.43 -25.28
CA GLY A 110 18.41 -6.98 -26.22
C GLY A 110 17.02 -6.75 -25.61
N TYR A 111 16.90 -6.66 -24.29
CA TYR A 111 15.64 -6.29 -23.65
C TYR A 111 15.15 -4.93 -24.14
N THR A 112 13.91 -4.90 -24.63
CA THR A 112 13.32 -3.67 -25.20
C THR A 112 12.82 -2.71 -24.14
N TYR A 113 12.53 -3.20 -22.94
CA TYR A 113 12.06 -2.39 -21.83
C TYR A 113 12.61 -2.86 -20.49
N VAL A 114 13.46 -2.04 -19.88
CA VAL A 114 14.09 -2.27 -18.56
C VAL A 114 13.55 -1.22 -17.60
N TYR A 115 12.99 -1.67 -16.48
CA TYR A 115 12.32 -0.78 -15.54
C TYR A 115 12.66 -1.03 -14.09
N LEU A 116 12.46 -0.01 -13.25
CA LEU A 116 12.83 -0.01 -11.84
C LEU A 116 11.67 0.51 -10.99
N THR A 117 11.48 -0.07 -9.81
CA THR A 117 10.65 0.50 -8.75
C THR A 117 11.49 0.69 -7.50
N SER A 118 11.45 1.88 -6.91
CA SER A 118 12.24 2.26 -5.74
C SER A 118 11.42 3.09 -4.76
N ASN A 119 11.79 3.08 -3.47
CA ASN A 119 11.29 4.05 -2.50
C ASN A 119 11.90 5.46 -2.71
N GLY A 120 12.91 5.60 -3.55
CA GLY A 120 13.54 6.85 -3.95
C GLY A 120 14.52 7.44 -2.93
N SER A 121 14.59 6.93 -1.71
CA SER A 121 15.40 7.54 -0.63
C SER A 121 16.91 7.44 -0.86
N LEU A 122 17.33 6.43 -1.60
CA LEU A 122 18.74 6.21 -1.96
C LEU A 122 19.07 6.57 -3.43
N ALA A 123 18.10 7.13 -4.15
CA ALA A 123 18.26 7.56 -5.55
C ALA A 123 19.03 8.88 -5.66
N THR A 124 20.28 8.91 -5.18
CA THR A 124 21.13 10.11 -5.26
C THR A 124 21.39 10.51 -6.72
N PRO A 125 21.79 11.78 -6.99
CA PRO A 125 22.12 12.22 -8.34
C PRO A 125 23.08 11.30 -9.09
N GLU A 126 24.10 10.78 -8.41
CA GLU A 126 25.09 9.87 -8.99
C GLU A 126 24.45 8.53 -9.38
N ARG A 127 23.62 7.96 -8.49
CA ARG A 127 22.94 6.70 -8.74
C ARG A 127 21.85 6.83 -9.82
N ILE A 128 21.13 7.95 -9.85
CA ILE A 128 20.18 8.27 -10.91
C ILE A 128 20.91 8.30 -12.27
N ARG A 129 22.01 9.07 -12.38
CA ARG A 129 22.80 9.11 -13.62
C ARG A 129 23.24 7.70 -14.02
N ALA A 130 23.81 6.93 -13.11
CA ALA A 130 24.34 5.61 -13.41
C ALA A 130 23.27 4.67 -14.00
N VAL A 131 22.05 4.62 -13.45
CA VAL A 131 20.98 3.73 -13.95
C VAL A 131 20.40 4.23 -15.28
N ILE A 132 20.25 5.56 -15.45
CA ILE A 132 19.77 6.15 -16.71
C ILE A 132 20.79 5.98 -17.83
N ASP A 133 22.06 6.19 -17.52
CA ASP A 133 23.16 6.05 -18.50
C ASP A 133 23.36 4.60 -18.93
N ALA A 134 23.05 3.64 -18.04
CA ALA A 134 23.00 2.22 -18.34
C ALA A 134 21.83 1.79 -19.26
N GLY A 135 20.87 2.70 -19.53
CA GLY A 135 19.79 2.46 -20.48
C GLY A 135 18.44 2.12 -19.86
N LEU A 136 18.18 2.53 -18.62
CA LEU A 136 16.87 2.35 -17.97
C LEU A 136 15.77 3.07 -18.77
N ASP A 137 14.67 2.37 -19.07
CA ASP A 137 13.56 2.91 -19.84
C ASP A 137 12.48 3.59 -18.96
N SER A 138 12.32 3.15 -17.73
CA SER A 138 11.45 3.85 -16.78
C SER A 138 11.83 3.59 -15.32
N ILE A 139 11.55 4.58 -14.49
CA ILE A 139 11.67 4.48 -13.05
C ILE A 139 10.37 4.89 -12.38
N LYS A 140 9.98 4.14 -11.37
CA LYS A 140 8.79 4.39 -10.56
C LYS A 140 9.19 4.62 -9.12
N PHE A 141 8.87 5.80 -8.58
CA PHE A 141 9.03 6.09 -7.17
C PHE A 141 7.77 5.72 -6.40
N SER A 142 7.93 4.89 -5.38
CA SER A 142 6.86 4.53 -4.44
C SER A 142 6.76 5.60 -3.36
N ILE A 143 5.83 6.56 -3.54
CA ILE A 143 5.57 7.64 -2.60
C ILE A 143 4.12 7.49 -2.12
N ASN A 144 3.93 6.85 -0.96
CA ASN A 144 2.61 6.37 -0.53
C ASN A 144 1.84 7.38 0.33
N ALA A 145 2.30 8.61 0.40
CA ALA A 145 1.55 9.77 0.88
C ALA A 145 2.13 11.07 0.29
N PRO A 146 1.28 12.07 -0.06
CA PRO A 146 1.73 13.34 -0.63
C PRO A 146 2.05 14.40 0.45
N GLN A 147 2.28 13.99 1.71
CA GLN A 147 2.50 14.84 2.87
C GLN A 147 3.51 14.18 3.81
N ARG A 148 4.48 14.96 4.32
CA ARG A 148 5.62 14.48 5.11
C ARG A 148 5.22 13.62 6.31
N LYS A 149 4.32 14.10 7.18
CA LYS A 149 3.94 13.38 8.41
C LYS A 149 3.31 12.01 8.08
N LEU A 150 2.39 11.99 7.13
CA LEU A 150 1.72 10.78 6.70
C LEU A 150 2.68 9.84 5.94
N TYR A 151 3.57 10.41 5.14
CA TYR A 151 4.64 9.65 4.48
C TYR A 151 5.53 8.96 5.54
N ALA A 152 6.01 9.70 6.53
CA ALA A 152 6.85 9.15 7.60
C ALA A 152 6.16 8.00 8.35
N PHE A 153 4.87 8.15 8.66
CA PHE A 153 4.07 7.09 9.26
C PHE A 153 3.95 5.84 8.35
N ILE A 154 3.60 6.04 7.09
CA ILE A 154 3.37 4.93 6.13
C ILE A 154 4.69 4.24 5.78
N HIS A 155 5.75 4.98 5.48
CA HIS A 155 7.04 4.41 5.09
C HIS A 155 7.91 3.96 6.27
N GLY A 156 7.58 4.40 7.50
CA GLY A 156 8.39 4.12 8.69
C GLY A 156 9.72 4.89 8.71
N HIS A 157 9.86 5.90 7.86
CA HIS A 157 11.03 6.75 7.68
C HIS A 157 10.64 8.17 7.30
N ASP A 158 11.25 9.19 7.93
CA ASP A 158 11.00 10.60 7.64
C ASP A 158 12.04 11.14 6.65
N ASP A 159 11.99 10.71 5.42
CA ASP A 159 12.85 11.17 4.34
C ASP A 159 12.08 11.73 3.12
N PHE A 160 10.85 12.18 3.35
CA PHE A 160 9.97 12.74 2.30
C PHE A 160 10.65 13.83 1.47
N GLU A 161 11.24 14.84 2.12
CA GLU A 161 11.91 15.96 1.44
C GLU A 161 13.08 15.49 0.58
N LYS A 162 13.84 14.51 1.07
CA LYS A 162 14.96 13.91 0.36
C LYS A 162 14.48 13.19 -0.91
N VAL A 163 13.40 12.42 -0.79
CA VAL A 163 12.79 11.71 -1.94
C VAL A 163 12.25 12.70 -2.96
N MET A 164 11.63 13.79 -2.52
CA MET A 164 11.17 14.86 -3.41
C MET A 164 12.33 15.56 -4.15
N GLN A 165 13.46 15.78 -3.47
CA GLN A 165 14.67 16.30 -4.11
C GLN A 165 15.22 15.35 -5.19
N HIS A 166 15.24 14.04 -4.89
CA HIS A 166 15.69 13.02 -5.84
C HIS A 166 14.74 12.92 -7.06
N LEU A 167 13.43 12.99 -6.83
CA LEU A 167 12.44 12.99 -7.92
C LEU A 167 12.59 14.23 -8.81
N LYS A 168 12.78 15.40 -8.20
CA LYS A 168 13.06 16.64 -8.94
C LYS A 168 14.34 16.51 -9.77
N TYR A 169 15.43 16.04 -9.16
CA TYR A 169 16.69 15.83 -9.86
C TYR A 169 16.55 14.88 -11.06
N LEU A 170 15.83 13.77 -10.89
CA LEU A 170 15.55 12.81 -11.96
C LEU A 170 14.84 13.48 -13.15
N ASN A 171 13.84 14.33 -12.89
CA ASN A 171 13.14 15.07 -13.94
C ASN A 171 14.02 16.15 -14.59
N ASP A 172 14.85 16.85 -13.80
CA ASP A 172 15.80 17.86 -14.30
C ASP A 172 16.87 17.20 -15.19
N TYR A 173 17.45 16.08 -14.74
CA TYR A 173 18.43 15.32 -15.52
C TYR A 173 17.87 14.83 -16.87
N ARG A 174 16.60 14.44 -16.94
CA ARG A 174 15.93 14.09 -18.20
C ARG A 174 15.95 15.26 -19.20
N ARG A 175 15.63 16.47 -18.71
CA ARG A 175 15.61 17.68 -19.55
C ARG A 175 17.01 18.09 -19.99
N GLU A 176 17.99 18.01 -19.11
CA GLU A 176 19.36 18.40 -19.37
C GLU A 176 20.09 17.43 -20.30
N SER A 177 19.93 16.13 -20.09
CA SER A 177 20.61 15.08 -20.86
C SER A 177 19.97 14.77 -22.22
N GLY A 178 18.71 15.19 -22.43
CA GLY A 178 17.92 14.83 -23.61
C GLY A 178 17.58 13.33 -23.71
N LYS A 179 17.85 12.53 -22.66
CA LYS A 179 17.58 11.09 -22.66
C LYS A 179 16.07 10.82 -22.49
N SER A 180 15.60 9.81 -23.22
CA SER A 180 14.19 9.40 -23.19
C SER A 180 13.99 8.30 -22.17
N TYR A 181 13.30 8.59 -21.08
CA TYR A 181 12.80 7.62 -20.09
C TYR A 181 11.56 8.15 -19.41
N LYS A 182 10.76 7.24 -18.84
CA LYS A 182 9.53 7.62 -18.15
C LYS A 182 9.73 7.67 -16.62
N ILE A 183 9.06 8.62 -16.00
CA ILE A 183 9.06 8.82 -14.54
C ILE A 183 7.64 8.60 -14.03
N TYR A 184 7.48 7.66 -13.13
CA TYR A 184 6.19 7.37 -12.50
C TYR A 184 6.26 7.57 -10.99
N VAL A 185 5.15 8.02 -10.41
CA VAL A 185 4.93 8.00 -8.95
C VAL A 185 3.79 7.04 -8.66
N THR A 186 3.98 6.13 -7.72
CA THR A 186 2.93 5.23 -7.26
C THR A 186 2.53 5.58 -5.85
N GLY A 187 1.21 5.75 -5.62
CA GLY A 187 0.60 5.82 -4.32
C GLY A 187 -0.18 4.55 -4.02
N ILE A 188 0.18 3.85 -2.94
CA ILE A 188 -0.68 2.77 -2.42
C ILE A 188 -1.73 3.41 -1.53
N LEU A 189 -2.99 3.31 -1.96
CA LEU A 189 -4.13 3.86 -1.26
C LEU A 189 -4.47 2.99 -0.05
N THR A 190 -4.54 3.64 1.09
CA THR A 190 -5.03 3.12 2.35
C THR A 190 -6.15 4.03 2.84
N ARG A 191 -6.86 3.67 3.91
CA ARG A 191 -7.84 4.57 4.55
C ARG A 191 -7.28 5.96 4.90
N PHE A 192 -5.96 6.07 5.09
CA PHE A 192 -5.29 7.33 5.40
C PHE A 192 -5.05 8.22 4.18
N THR A 193 -5.05 7.66 2.97
CA THR A 193 -4.63 8.34 1.73
C THR A 193 -5.66 8.33 0.62
N GLU A 194 -6.76 7.59 0.75
CA GLU A 194 -7.79 7.46 -0.31
C GLU A 194 -8.39 8.80 -0.74
N ASN A 195 -8.54 9.74 0.20
CA ASN A 195 -9.09 11.08 -0.06
C ASN A 195 -8.02 12.09 -0.54
N LEU A 196 -6.76 11.66 -0.71
CA LEU A 196 -5.64 12.54 -1.09
C LEU A 196 -5.26 12.44 -2.57
N LYS A 197 -6.07 11.81 -3.42
CA LYS A 197 -5.74 11.64 -4.86
C LYS A 197 -5.48 12.98 -5.56
N ASP A 198 -6.32 13.99 -5.31
CA ASP A 198 -6.14 15.33 -5.90
C ASP A 198 -4.84 15.99 -5.40
N LYS A 199 -4.52 15.79 -4.12
CA LYS A 199 -3.26 16.27 -3.54
C LYS A 199 -2.03 15.61 -4.17
N TYR A 200 -2.11 14.33 -4.50
CA TYR A 200 -1.04 13.65 -5.27
C TYR A 200 -0.85 14.31 -6.63
N TYR A 201 -1.92 14.57 -7.38
CA TYR A 201 -1.80 15.23 -8.68
C TYR A 201 -1.21 16.63 -8.56
N GLU A 202 -1.60 17.38 -7.52
CA GLU A 202 -1.05 18.72 -7.26
C GLU A 202 0.45 18.66 -6.97
N VAL A 203 0.88 17.81 -6.02
CA VAL A 203 2.27 17.72 -5.54
C VAL A 203 3.22 17.21 -6.62
N PHE A 204 2.80 16.25 -7.43
CA PHE A 204 3.67 15.60 -8.43
C PHE A 204 3.51 16.16 -9.83
N LYS A 205 2.67 17.19 -10.02
CA LYS A 205 2.49 17.87 -11.29
C LYS A 205 3.82 18.39 -11.83
N GLY A 206 4.17 17.98 -13.05
CA GLY A 206 5.42 18.40 -13.73
C GLY A 206 6.70 17.72 -13.20
N LEU A 207 6.60 16.84 -12.19
CA LEU A 207 7.72 16.05 -11.71
C LEU A 207 7.70 14.60 -12.25
N ALA A 208 6.53 14.06 -12.52
CA ALA A 208 6.35 12.73 -13.07
C ALA A 208 5.48 12.78 -14.34
N ASP A 209 5.65 11.80 -15.22
CA ASP A 209 4.79 11.63 -16.40
C ASP A 209 3.40 11.16 -15.99
N GLN A 210 3.33 10.36 -14.92
CA GLN A 210 2.06 9.84 -14.42
C GLN A 210 2.12 9.51 -12.93
N VAL A 211 1.01 9.75 -12.24
CA VAL A 211 0.73 9.22 -10.89
C VAL A 211 -0.20 8.03 -11.02
N VAL A 212 0.19 6.89 -10.44
CA VAL A 212 -0.56 5.63 -10.51
C VAL A 212 -0.96 5.21 -9.11
N PHE A 213 -2.26 4.97 -8.91
CA PHE A 213 -2.77 4.46 -7.66
C PHE A 213 -2.97 2.95 -7.69
N LYS A 214 -2.62 2.31 -6.58
CA LYS A 214 -2.95 0.92 -6.31
C LYS A 214 -3.62 0.85 -4.94
N TYR A 215 -4.53 -0.08 -4.76
CA TYR A 215 -5.06 -0.39 -3.44
C TYR A 215 -4.10 -1.28 -2.66
N VAL A 216 -4.09 -1.08 -1.35
CA VAL A 216 -3.34 -1.95 -0.44
C VAL A 216 -3.93 -3.38 -0.53
N TYR A 217 -3.07 -4.38 -0.47
CA TYR A 217 -3.46 -5.78 -0.48
C TYR A 217 -2.65 -6.57 0.55
N ASN A 218 -3.07 -7.79 0.84
CA ASN A 218 -2.52 -8.62 1.92
C ASN A 218 -1.12 -9.19 1.66
N GLN A 219 -0.34 -8.60 0.74
CA GLN A 219 1.05 -8.93 0.45
C GLN A 219 1.26 -10.44 0.18
N GLY A 220 0.52 -10.99 -0.81
CA GLY A 220 0.62 -12.41 -1.15
C GLY A 220 0.12 -13.36 -0.06
N GLY A 221 -0.69 -12.88 0.88
CA GLY A 221 -1.21 -13.65 2.02
C GLY A 221 -0.42 -13.48 3.32
N TYR A 222 0.72 -12.79 3.30
CA TYR A 222 1.53 -12.58 4.51
C TYR A 222 0.93 -11.61 5.53
N MET A 223 0.02 -10.74 5.11
CA MET A 223 -0.55 -9.67 5.95
C MET A 223 -2.09 -9.64 5.89
N PRO A 224 -2.79 -10.66 6.41
CA PRO A 224 -4.25 -10.73 6.37
C PRO A 224 -4.93 -9.61 7.16
N GLU A 225 -4.24 -8.97 8.11
CA GLU A 225 -4.74 -7.84 8.89
C GLU A 225 -4.92 -6.54 8.09
N ILE A 226 -4.36 -6.44 6.90
CA ILE A 226 -4.46 -5.25 6.05
C ILE A 226 -5.91 -4.93 5.69
N ASP A 227 -6.73 -5.94 5.41
CA ASP A 227 -8.13 -5.75 5.05
C ASP A 227 -8.91 -5.05 6.17
N GLU A 228 -8.63 -5.38 7.42
CA GLU A 228 -9.25 -4.74 8.58
C GLU A 228 -8.64 -3.37 8.90
N LEU A 229 -7.30 -3.27 8.85
CA LEU A 229 -6.57 -2.16 9.46
C LEU A 229 -6.21 -1.03 8.48
N LEU A 230 -6.02 -1.33 7.20
CA LEU A 230 -5.49 -0.36 6.25
C LEU A 230 -6.34 -0.19 4.99
N ARG A 231 -7.22 -1.14 4.65
CA ARG A 231 -8.00 -1.10 3.40
C ARG A 231 -8.91 0.13 3.34
N CYS A 232 -9.06 0.69 2.15
CA CYS A 232 -10.02 1.74 1.84
C CYS A 232 -11.45 1.20 1.85
N ASP A 233 -12.40 2.05 2.23
CA ASP A 233 -13.83 1.69 2.13
C ASP A 233 -14.33 1.67 0.66
N CYS A 234 -13.58 2.29 -0.26
CA CYS A 234 -13.89 2.37 -1.70
C CYS A 234 -13.28 1.24 -2.55
N ASP A 235 -12.62 0.27 -1.93
CA ASP A 235 -11.98 -0.84 -2.64
C ASP A 235 -12.96 -2.00 -2.84
N ASP A 236 -13.62 -2.03 -4.02
CA ASP A 236 -14.54 -3.08 -4.42
C ASP A 236 -13.84 -4.22 -5.20
N GLU A 237 -12.53 -4.13 -5.46
CA GLU A 237 -11.79 -5.17 -6.18
C GLU A 237 -11.57 -6.42 -5.32
N VAL A 238 -12.52 -7.32 -5.32
CA VAL A 238 -12.30 -8.69 -4.87
C VAL A 238 -11.46 -9.40 -5.94
N ARG A 239 -10.22 -9.74 -5.62
CA ARG A 239 -9.37 -10.54 -6.52
C ARG A 239 -9.94 -11.94 -6.65
N ARG A 240 -10.68 -12.21 -7.74
CA ARG A 240 -11.27 -13.52 -7.99
C ARG A 240 -10.32 -14.49 -8.69
N ARG A 241 -9.27 -13.98 -9.36
CA ARG A 241 -8.30 -14.80 -10.10
C ARG A 241 -6.90 -14.16 -10.04
N CYS A 242 -5.88 -14.98 -9.96
CA CYS A 242 -4.48 -14.58 -10.02
C CYS A 242 -3.81 -15.10 -11.29
N ASN A 243 -3.23 -14.22 -12.10
CA ASN A 243 -2.56 -14.61 -13.37
C ASN A 243 -1.05 -14.89 -13.17
N LEU A 244 -0.47 -14.60 -12.01
CA LEU A 244 0.98 -14.66 -11.82
C LEU A 244 1.59 -16.02 -12.18
N PRO A 245 0.99 -17.18 -11.82
CA PRO A 245 1.52 -18.49 -12.21
C PRO A 245 1.54 -18.73 -13.73
N PHE A 246 0.78 -17.95 -14.49
CA PHE A 246 0.56 -18.14 -15.93
C PHE A 246 1.25 -17.10 -16.80
N ASP A 247 1.53 -15.88 -16.26
CA ASP A 247 1.96 -14.72 -17.06
C ASP A 247 3.08 -13.89 -16.39
N ALA A 248 3.70 -14.41 -15.32
CA ALA A 248 4.77 -13.68 -14.64
C ALA A 248 5.94 -14.59 -14.27
N ILE A 249 7.14 -14.05 -14.36
CA ILE A 249 8.37 -14.66 -13.88
C ILE A 249 8.82 -13.83 -12.69
N SER A 250 8.98 -14.45 -11.53
CA SER A 250 9.54 -13.84 -10.33
C SER A 250 10.75 -14.64 -9.88
N VAL A 251 11.92 -14.00 -9.85
CA VAL A 251 13.17 -14.64 -9.42
C VAL A 251 13.69 -13.94 -8.19
N THR A 252 13.92 -14.70 -7.13
CA THR A 252 14.47 -14.19 -5.87
C THR A 252 15.99 -14.02 -5.95
N GLN A 253 16.58 -13.25 -5.05
CA GLN A 253 18.02 -13.02 -5.02
C GLN A 253 18.85 -14.29 -4.72
N GLU A 254 18.22 -15.36 -4.19
CA GLU A 254 18.87 -16.67 -4.03
C GLU A 254 18.92 -17.47 -5.35
N GLY A 255 18.29 -16.96 -6.41
CA GLY A 255 18.18 -17.68 -7.68
C GLY A 255 17.04 -18.70 -7.68
N TYR A 256 15.94 -18.45 -6.97
CA TYR A 256 14.76 -19.29 -6.97
C TYR A 256 13.66 -18.71 -7.84
N LEU A 257 12.91 -19.57 -8.53
CA LEU A 257 11.70 -19.20 -9.24
C LEU A 257 10.51 -19.27 -8.28
N SER A 258 9.89 -18.11 -8.02
CA SER A 258 8.69 -18.00 -7.21
C SER A 258 7.46 -17.70 -8.07
N ILE A 259 6.27 -18.04 -7.59
CA ILE A 259 4.99 -17.66 -8.19
C ILE A 259 4.70 -16.18 -8.00
N GLU A 260 5.14 -15.59 -6.87
CA GLU A 260 4.81 -14.24 -6.43
C GLU A 260 6.08 -13.44 -6.12
N ASN A 261 6.14 -12.19 -6.53
CA ASN A 261 7.26 -11.30 -6.21
C ASN A 261 7.24 -10.75 -4.77
N ALA A 262 6.13 -10.89 -4.07
CA ALA A 262 5.99 -10.58 -2.64
C ALA A 262 6.12 -11.85 -1.76
N ASP A 263 6.95 -12.81 -2.18
CA ASP A 263 7.23 -14.03 -1.44
C ASP A 263 8.36 -13.81 -0.41
N TYR A 264 8.03 -13.20 0.71
CA TYR A 264 9.00 -12.74 1.72
C TYR A 264 9.76 -13.88 2.40
N GLU A 265 9.19 -15.08 2.47
CA GLU A 265 9.76 -16.21 3.18
C GLU A 265 10.09 -17.41 2.25
N ASN A 266 10.06 -17.19 0.93
CA ASN A 266 10.25 -18.25 -0.05
C ASN A 266 9.25 -19.42 0.11
N MET A 267 8.01 -19.11 0.45
CA MET A 267 6.92 -20.09 0.61
C MET A 267 6.40 -20.63 -0.73
N LEU A 268 6.54 -19.82 -1.79
CA LEU A 268 5.95 -20.06 -3.11
C LEU A 268 6.99 -20.44 -4.17
N ILE A 269 8.14 -20.95 -3.75
CA ILE A 269 9.22 -21.38 -4.64
C ILE A 269 8.84 -22.68 -5.34
N VAL A 270 8.88 -22.67 -6.67
CA VAL A 270 8.58 -23.82 -7.52
C VAL A 270 9.84 -24.47 -8.12
N ALA A 271 10.95 -23.74 -8.21
CA ALA A 271 12.22 -24.28 -8.69
C ALA A 271 13.43 -23.55 -8.09
N ASP A 272 14.51 -24.29 -7.89
CA ASP A 272 15.84 -23.78 -7.57
C ASP A 272 16.66 -23.66 -8.86
N LEU A 273 16.77 -22.43 -9.38
CA LEU A 273 17.48 -22.16 -10.65
C LEU A 273 19.02 -22.35 -10.53
N ASN A 274 19.54 -22.60 -9.34
CA ASN A 274 20.91 -23.02 -9.17
C ASN A 274 21.12 -24.49 -9.57
N LYS A 275 20.04 -25.26 -9.69
CA LYS A 275 20.06 -26.71 -10.01
C LYS A 275 19.43 -27.03 -11.36
N VAL A 276 18.44 -26.21 -11.79
CA VAL A 276 17.73 -26.43 -13.04
C VAL A 276 17.67 -25.13 -13.86
N SER A 277 17.44 -25.24 -15.17
CA SER A 277 17.24 -24.07 -16.03
C SER A 277 15.89 -23.38 -15.75
N LEU A 278 15.77 -22.11 -16.17
CA LEU A 278 14.53 -21.36 -16.07
C LEU A 278 13.38 -22.03 -16.85
N ARG A 279 13.69 -22.68 -17.99
CA ARG A 279 12.72 -23.44 -18.77
C ARG A 279 12.20 -24.65 -17.99
N GLU A 280 13.10 -25.44 -17.40
CA GLU A 280 12.72 -26.60 -16.58
C GLU A 280 11.91 -26.17 -15.35
N GLY A 281 12.26 -25.05 -14.71
CA GLY A 281 11.49 -24.49 -13.60
C GLY A 281 10.08 -24.05 -14.02
N TRP A 282 9.94 -23.33 -15.14
CA TRP A 282 8.67 -22.81 -15.64
C TRP A 282 7.68 -23.91 -16.07
N TYR A 283 8.19 -24.98 -16.67
CA TYR A 283 7.40 -26.13 -17.12
C TYR A 283 7.47 -27.33 -16.17
N GLY A 284 8.10 -27.17 -15.00
CA GLY A 284 8.29 -28.20 -14.00
C GLY A 284 7.01 -28.60 -13.28
N GLU A 285 7.03 -29.79 -12.67
CA GLU A 285 5.83 -30.37 -12.03
C GLU A 285 5.25 -29.50 -10.89
N LYS A 286 6.08 -28.85 -10.08
CA LYS A 286 5.61 -27.96 -9.00
C LYS A 286 4.84 -26.76 -9.56
N MET A 287 5.31 -26.16 -10.66
CA MET A 287 4.63 -25.06 -11.32
C MET A 287 3.31 -25.53 -11.96
N LYS A 288 3.33 -26.71 -12.61
CA LYS A 288 2.11 -27.32 -13.18
C LYS A 288 1.09 -27.66 -12.12
N ASP A 289 1.52 -28.19 -10.98
CA ASP A 289 0.64 -28.49 -9.85
C ASP A 289 -0.03 -27.21 -9.33
N MET A 290 0.74 -26.15 -9.12
CA MET A 290 0.17 -24.87 -8.70
C MET A 290 -0.80 -24.31 -9.74
N ARG A 291 -0.48 -24.36 -11.05
CA ARG A 291 -1.41 -23.94 -12.11
C ARG A 291 -2.71 -24.74 -12.08
N ARG A 292 -2.62 -26.06 -11.90
CA ARG A 292 -3.81 -26.92 -11.74
C ARG A 292 -4.66 -26.46 -10.56
N ARG A 293 -4.06 -26.23 -9.39
CA ARG A 293 -4.75 -25.73 -8.19
C ARG A 293 -5.44 -24.40 -8.42
N PHE A 294 -4.83 -23.46 -9.16
CA PHE A 294 -5.47 -22.20 -9.54
C PHE A 294 -6.62 -22.37 -10.54
N ILE A 295 -6.52 -23.33 -11.45
CA ILE A 295 -7.59 -23.66 -12.42
C ILE A 295 -8.78 -24.30 -11.70
N GLU A 296 -8.50 -25.20 -10.76
CA GLU A 296 -9.50 -25.98 -10.01
C GLU A 296 -10.02 -25.23 -8.77
N ASP A 297 -9.46 -24.03 -8.48
CA ASP A 297 -9.76 -23.22 -7.30
C ASP A 297 -9.50 -23.95 -5.95
N ASP A 298 -8.50 -24.85 -5.93
CA ASP A 298 -8.07 -25.60 -4.74
C ASP A 298 -6.70 -25.12 -4.23
N LEU A 299 -6.70 -23.99 -3.55
CA LEU A 299 -5.49 -23.38 -3.01
C LEU A 299 -5.22 -23.74 -1.54
N ALA A 300 -6.05 -24.58 -0.93
CA ALA A 300 -5.99 -24.93 0.49
C ALA A 300 -4.59 -25.37 0.92
N GLY A 301 -4.12 -24.88 2.07
CA GLY A 301 -2.79 -25.20 2.62
C GLY A 301 -1.62 -24.47 1.95
N THR A 302 -1.87 -23.58 0.99
CA THR A 302 -0.86 -22.70 0.40
C THR A 302 -1.04 -21.26 0.86
N LEU A 303 0.01 -20.44 0.76
CA LEU A 303 -0.07 -19.00 1.03
C LEU A 303 -1.05 -18.30 0.06
N CYS A 304 -1.21 -18.84 -1.15
CA CYS A 304 -2.12 -18.31 -2.17
C CYS A 304 -3.60 -18.37 -1.73
N ASP A 305 -3.99 -19.34 -0.90
CA ASP A 305 -5.33 -19.41 -0.32
C ASP A 305 -5.63 -18.17 0.54
N GLY A 306 -4.67 -17.79 1.39
CA GLY A 306 -4.77 -16.54 2.16
C GLY A 306 -4.83 -15.29 1.31
N CYS A 307 -4.13 -15.29 0.14
CA CYS A 307 -4.11 -14.15 -0.76
C CYS A 307 -5.40 -14.00 -1.59
N VAL A 308 -5.89 -15.09 -2.16
CA VAL A 308 -7.01 -15.10 -3.11
C VAL A 308 -8.35 -15.14 -2.39
N HIS A 309 -8.46 -16.01 -1.37
CA HIS A 309 -9.70 -16.26 -0.64
C HIS A 309 -9.78 -15.55 0.72
N HIS A 310 -8.75 -14.77 1.08
CA HIS A 310 -8.67 -14.05 2.37
C HIS A 310 -8.78 -14.97 3.60
N THR A 311 -8.36 -16.23 3.48
CA THR A 311 -8.34 -17.17 4.59
C THR A 311 -7.18 -16.87 5.54
N LYS A 312 -7.28 -17.35 6.78
CA LYS A 312 -6.19 -17.35 7.78
C LYS A 312 -5.74 -18.78 8.11
N SER A 313 -5.99 -19.70 7.19
CA SER A 313 -5.60 -21.10 7.36
C SER A 313 -4.07 -21.25 7.31
N PRO A 314 -3.48 -22.13 8.11
CA PRO A 314 -2.05 -22.41 8.06
C PRO A 314 -1.59 -22.76 6.65
N ALA A 315 -0.45 -22.19 6.24
CA ALA A 315 0.13 -22.41 4.92
C ALA A 315 1.49 -23.09 5.03
N ARG A 316 1.82 -23.93 4.04
CA ARG A 316 3.12 -24.63 3.93
C ARG A 316 3.86 -24.20 2.68
N ALA A 317 5.19 -24.25 2.76
CA ALA A 317 6.04 -23.96 1.61
C ALA A 317 5.89 -25.06 0.54
N ILE A 318 5.80 -24.65 -0.73
CA ILE A 318 5.77 -25.56 -1.89
C ILE A 318 7.10 -26.33 -1.99
N THR A 319 8.21 -25.67 -1.68
CA THR A 319 9.55 -26.24 -1.65
C THR A 319 10.19 -25.96 -0.29
N PRO A 320 9.99 -26.83 0.72
CA PRO A 320 10.39 -26.57 2.11
C PRO A 320 11.89 -26.34 2.30
N GLU A 321 12.74 -26.93 1.44
CA GLU A 321 14.19 -26.76 1.47
C GLU A 321 14.63 -25.34 1.06
N CYS A 322 13.84 -24.62 0.27
CA CYS A 322 14.11 -23.25 -0.14
C CYS A 322 13.51 -22.20 0.81
N SER A 323 12.53 -22.60 1.63
CA SER A 323 11.82 -21.66 2.53
C SER A 323 12.59 -21.41 3.83
N SER A 324 12.47 -20.18 4.34
CA SER A 324 12.91 -19.81 5.70
C SER A 324 11.97 -20.37 6.78
N VAL A 325 10.72 -20.62 6.44
CA VAL A 325 9.71 -21.16 7.37
C VAL A 325 9.82 -22.69 7.44
N LYS A 326 9.92 -23.21 8.65
CA LYS A 326 9.92 -24.65 8.92
C LYS A 326 8.57 -25.04 9.52
N GLY A 327 7.78 -25.82 8.76
CA GLY A 327 6.42 -26.20 9.13
C GLY A 327 5.35 -25.23 8.63
N ASP A 328 4.32 -25.04 9.43
CA ASP A 328 3.20 -24.17 9.07
C ASP A 328 3.56 -22.69 9.31
N TYR A 329 3.25 -21.83 8.35
CA TYR A 329 3.34 -20.38 8.52
C TYR A 329 2.18 -19.91 9.40
N VAL A 330 2.51 -19.19 10.47
CA VAL A 330 1.55 -18.61 11.41
C VAL A 330 1.52 -17.10 11.21
N PHE A 331 0.33 -16.57 10.98
CA PHE A 331 0.12 -15.13 10.76
C PHE A 331 0.21 -14.35 12.07
N ASP A 332 0.99 -13.27 12.06
CA ASP A 332 1.08 -12.31 13.18
C ASP A 332 0.60 -10.93 12.72
N ASP A 333 -0.42 -10.40 13.38
CA ASP A 333 -1.02 -9.10 13.09
C ASP A 333 -0.56 -7.98 14.06
N SER A 334 0.33 -8.28 14.98
CA SER A 334 0.77 -7.36 16.04
C SER A 334 1.50 -6.12 15.49
N VAL A 335 2.33 -6.28 14.46
CA VAL A 335 3.20 -5.22 13.94
C VAL A 335 2.41 -4.02 13.42
N VAL A 336 1.35 -4.25 12.62
CA VAL A 336 0.52 -3.15 12.09
C VAL A 336 -0.25 -2.47 13.20
N ARG A 337 -0.82 -3.25 14.14
CA ARG A 337 -1.57 -2.71 15.29
C ARG A 337 -0.68 -1.87 16.21
N GLU A 338 0.53 -2.31 16.49
CA GLU A 338 1.50 -1.57 17.32
C GLU A 338 1.89 -0.25 16.64
N ARG A 339 2.19 -0.27 15.35
CA ARG A 339 2.52 0.94 14.60
C ARG A 339 1.36 1.94 14.54
N LEU A 340 0.13 1.46 14.42
CA LEU A 340 -1.05 2.33 14.49
C LEU A 340 -1.17 3.01 15.85
N ARG A 341 -0.96 2.29 16.96
CA ARG A 341 -0.99 2.86 18.31
C ARG A 341 0.12 3.90 18.52
N ASN A 342 1.30 3.65 17.97
CA ASN A 342 2.49 4.49 18.13
C ASN A 342 2.67 5.50 16.99
N SER A 343 1.64 5.71 16.16
CA SER A 343 1.74 6.55 14.95
C SER A 343 2.00 8.03 15.23
N GLY A 344 1.67 8.52 16.42
CA GLY A 344 1.64 9.95 16.72
C GLY A 344 0.54 10.71 15.98
N LEU A 345 -0.31 10.01 15.22
CA LEU A 345 -1.47 10.60 14.57
C LEU A 345 -2.57 10.89 15.59
N THR A 346 -3.26 12.00 15.44
CA THR A 346 -4.31 12.45 16.35
C THR A 346 -5.64 12.63 15.62
N VAL A 347 -6.71 12.30 16.33
CA VAL A 347 -8.08 12.34 15.81
C VAL A 347 -8.96 13.18 16.70
N TYR A 348 -9.55 14.25 16.18
CA TYR A 348 -10.51 15.06 16.89
C TYR A 348 -11.94 14.60 16.63
N VAL A 349 -12.73 14.39 17.69
CA VAL A 349 -14.13 13.92 17.60
C VAL A 349 -15.02 14.83 18.44
N PRO A 350 -15.71 15.81 17.85
CA PRO A 350 -16.65 16.65 18.61
C PRO A 350 -17.94 15.89 18.92
N MET A 351 -18.41 15.94 20.15
CA MET A 351 -19.68 15.31 20.53
C MET A 351 -20.35 15.92 21.75
N SER A 352 -21.68 15.84 21.80
CA SER A 352 -22.47 16.23 22.96
C SER A 352 -22.46 15.14 24.04
N ALA A 353 -22.54 13.88 23.66
CA ALA A 353 -22.49 12.67 24.50
C ALA A 353 -23.48 12.68 25.69
N ASP A 354 -24.64 13.32 25.55
CA ASP A 354 -25.63 13.43 26.63
C ASP A 354 -26.28 12.08 26.97
N ILE A 355 -26.61 11.31 25.93
CA ILE A 355 -27.02 9.92 26.05
C ILE A 355 -26.09 9.11 25.14
N VAL A 356 -25.12 8.44 25.74
CA VAL A 356 -24.20 7.58 24.98
C VAL A 356 -24.96 6.35 24.48
N HIS A 357 -24.86 6.09 23.19
CA HIS A 357 -25.52 4.98 22.50
C HIS A 357 -24.60 4.34 21.46
N PRO A 358 -24.93 3.19 20.87
CA PRO A 358 -24.07 2.49 19.91
C PRO A 358 -23.53 3.37 18.77
N GLY A 359 -24.26 4.38 18.31
CA GLY A 359 -23.79 5.33 17.30
C GLY A 359 -22.55 6.12 17.74
N HIS A 360 -22.51 6.60 19.00
CA HIS A 360 -21.32 7.25 19.56
C HIS A 360 -20.14 6.30 19.66
N ILE A 361 -20.39 5.05 20.12
CA ILE A 361 -19.35 4.03 20.23
C ILE A 361 -18.77 3.69 18.85
N ASN A 362 -19.60 3.59 17.82
CA ASN A 362 -19.13 3.29 16.46
C ASN A 362 -18.26 4.43 15.88
N ILE A 363 -18.61 5.69 16.13
CA ILE A 363 -17.77 6.85 15.74
C ILE A 363 -16.43 6.80 16.46
N LEU A 364 -16.42 6.57 17.79
CA LEU A 364 -15.18 6.48 18.57
C LEU A 364 -14.34 5.26 18.18
N LYS A 365 -14.96 4.13 17.91
CA LYS A 365 -14.27 2.94 17.38
C LYS A 365 -13.65 3.21 16.03
N THR A 366 -14.34 3.93 15.15
CA THR A 366 -13.80 4.36 13.85
C THR A 366 -12.63 5.32 14.06
N ALA A 367 -12.75 6.30 14.95
CA ALA A 367 -11.69 7.26 15.26
C ALA A 367 -10.40 6.56 15.75
N ALA A 368 -10.54 5.59 16.63
CA ALA A 368 -9.40 4.81 17.16
C ALA A 368 -8.64 4.00 16.10
N ARG A 369 -9.18 3.84 14.89
CA ARG A 369 -8.48 3.20 13.75
C ARG A 369 -7.55 4.17 13.02
N TYR A 370 -7.68 5.50 13.27
CA TYR A 370 -6.90 6.54 12.63
C TYR A 370 -5.79 7.10 13.52
N GLY A 371 -5.90 6.97 14.84
CA GLY A 371 -4.89 7.48 15.77
C GLY A 371 -5.43 7.70 17.17
N ARG A 372 -4.71 8.49 17.98
CA ARG A 372 -5.09 8.88 19.35
C ARG A 372 -6.34 9.77 19.31
N VAL A 373 -7.37 9.38 20.05
CA VAL A 373 -8.70 10.02 20.00
C VAL A 373 -8.81 11.12 21.06
N ILE A 374 -9.01 12.34 20.59
CA ILE A 374 -9.28 13.54 21.41
C ILE A 374 -10.75 13.91 21.22
N VAL A 375 -11.56 13.74 22.26
CA VAL A 375 -12.97 14.12 22.22
C VAL A 375 -13.15 15.59 22.57
N GLY A 376 -13.73 16.37 21.66
CA GLY A 376 -14.23 17.71 21.93
C GLY A 376 -15.62 17.64 22.56
N LEU A 377 -15.70 17.60 23.89
CA LEU A 377 -16.97 17.50 24.60
C LEU A 377 -17.62 18.86 24.73
N PHE A 378 -18.82 19.04 24.14
CA PHE A 378 -19.55 20.29 24.24
C PHE A 378 -19.91 20.66 25.68
N SER A 379 -19.68 21.94 26.05
CA SER A 379 -20.17 22.46 27.33
C SER A 379 -21.69 22.48 27.37
N ASP A 380 -22.24 22.61 28.58
CA ASP A 380 -23.71 22.63 28.76
C ASP A 380 -24.31 23.88 28.10
N GLU A 381 -23.61 25.01 28.11
CA GLU A 381 -23.97 26.27 27.45
C GLU A 381 -23.93 26.09 25.91
N ALA A 382 -22.87 25.47 25.40
CA ALA A 382 -22.74 25.23 23.97
C ALA A 382 -23.87 24.35 23.43
N ILE A 383 -24.26 23.28 24.15
CA ILE A 383 -25.40 22.44 23.79
C ILE A 383 -26.71 23.27 23.84
N SER A 384 -26.96 24.01 24.93
CA SER A 384 -28.20 24.75 25.16
C SER A 384 -28.44 25.88 24.14
N SER A 385 -27.36 26.30 23.43
CA SER A 385 -27.47 27.32 22.37
C SER A 385 -28.19 26.83 21.10
N TYR A 386 -28.36 25.49 20.91
CA TYR A 386 -28.96 24.94 19.67
C TYR A 386 -29.79 23.66 19.87
N LYS A 387 -29.77 23.08 21.07
CA LYS A 387 -30.56 21.91 21.45
C LYS A 387 -31.15 22.11 22.86
N PRO A 388 -32.15 21.33 23.25
CA PRO A 388 -32.58 21.30 24.64
C PRO A 388 -31.45 21.01 25.59
N LYS A 389 -31.52 21.56 26.81
CA LYS A 389 -30.55 21.33 27.87
C LYS A 389 -30.23 19.84 28.01
N PRO A 390 -28.96 19.45 28.17
CA PRO A 390 -28.60 18.05 28.37
C PRO A 390 -29.16 17.46 29.68
N TYR A 391 -29.41 16.16 29.71
CA TYR A 391 -29.84 15.46 30.93
C TYR A 391 -28.71 15.34 31.96
N MET A 392 -27.47 15.15 31.46
CA MET A 392 -26.27 15.04 32.27
C MET A 392 -25.44 16.33 32.17
N THR A 393 -24.87 16.74 33.30
CA THR A 393 -23.91 17.86 33.34
C THR A 393 -22.64 17.52 32.55
N TYR A 394 -21.85 18.54 32.20
CA TYR A 394 -20.56 18.35 31.53
C TYR A 394 -19.70 17.29 32.23
N ASP A 395 -19.55 17.38 33.58
CA ASP A 395 -18.72 16.46 34.34
C ASP A 395 -19.25 15.01 34.33
N GLN A 396 -20.57 14.84 34.39
CA GLN A 396 -21.18 13.52 34.27
C GLN A 396 -20.93 12.88 32.90
N ARG A 397 -21.11 13.66 31.82
CA ARG A 397 -20.84 13.22 30.45
C ARG A 397 -19.35 12.92 30.23
N LYS A 398 -18.46 13.74 30.82
CA LYS A 398 -17.02 13.53 30.80
C LYS A 398 -16.64 12.20 31.47
N THR A 399 -17.18 11.93 32.67
CA THR A 399 -16.94 10.68 33.40
C THR A 399 -17.35 9.43 32.59
N VAL A 400 -18.51 9.51 31.90
CA VAL A 400 -18.95 8.42 31.02
C VAL A 400 -17.96 8.20 29.87
N LEU A 401 -17.50 9.27 29.21
CA LEU A 401 -16.60 9.18 28.10
C LEU A 401 -15.20 8.71 28.51
N GLU A 402 -14.68 9.11 29.67
CA GLU A 402 -13.41 8.65 30.23
C GLU A 402 -13.37 7.13 30.46
N SER A 403 -14.53 6.52 30.63
CA SER A 403 -14.67 5.06 30.81
C SER A 403 -14.70 4.29 29.49
N ILE A 404 -14.72 4.98 28.35
CA ILE A 404 -14.78 4.34 27.02
C ILE A 404 -13.37 4.10 26.51
N ARG A 405 -13.02 2.83 26.30
CA ARG A 405 -11.67 2.38 25.88
C ARG A 405 -11.13 2.99 24.57
N TYR A 406 -11.97 3.69 23.83
CA TYR A 406 -11.60 4.35 22.55
C TYR A 406 -11.32 5.82 22.73
N VAL A 407 -11.35 6.36 23.94
CA VAL A 407 -11.11 7.78 24.25
C VAL A 407 -9.79 7.91 24.99
N ASP A 408 -8.88 8.70 24.45
CA ASP A 408 -7.56 8.93 25.03
C ASP A 408 -7.48 10.26 25.76
N GLU A 409 -8.24 11.27 25.32
CA GLU A 409 -8.26 12.62 25.89
C GLU A 409 -9.62 13.28 25.68
N ILE A 410 -10.02 14.14 26.64
CA ILE A 410 -11.23 14.95 26.53
C ILE A 410 -10.86 16.41 26.72
N VAL A 411 -11.29 17.25 25.78
CA VAL A 411 -11.14 18.70 25.84
C VAL A 411 -12.50 19.40 25.76
N PRO A 412 -12.71 20.56 26.41
CA PRO A 412 -13.97 21.27 26.32
C PRO A 412 -14.17 21.85 24.90
N GLN A 413 -15.39 21.75 24.40
CA GLN A 413 -15.87 22.39 23.16
C GLN A 413 -16.88 23.45 23.56
N ALA A 414 -16.46 24.70 23.61
CA ALA A 414 -17.24 25.81 24.17
C ALA A 414 -18.29 26.36 23.19
N THR A 415 -18.16 26.15 21.89
CA THR A 415 -19.03 26.67 20.85
C THR A 415 -19.37 25.62 19.80
N LYS A 416 -20.32 25.93 18.91
CA LYS A 416 -20.59 25.05 17.72
C LYS A 416 -19.51 25.12 16.67
N ASP A 417 -18.68 26.17 16.69
CA ASP A 417 -17.56 26.31 15.80
C ASP A 417 -16.37 25.51 16.37
N TYR A 418 -15.82 24.64 15.56
CA TYR A 418 -14.71 23.77 15.98
C TYR A 418 -13.33 24.43 15.83
N ASP A 419 -13.27 25.60 15.20
CA ASP A 419 -12.04 26.24 14.72
C ASP A 419 -10.98 26.40 15.81
N ASP A 420 -11.38 26.87 17.00
CA ASP A 420 -10.46 27.09 18.13
C ASP A 420 -9.76 25.79 18.54
N ASN A 421 -10.50 24.70 18.74
CA ASN A 421 -9.93 23.41 19.10
C ASN A 421 -9.12 22.80 17.95
N ILE A 422 -9.61 22.87 16.72
CA ILE A 422 -8.91 22.37 15.54
C ILE A 422 -7.57 23.09 15.37
N ARG A 423 -7.54 24.43 15.47
CA ARG A 423 -6.29 25.22 15.34
C ARG A 423 -5.33 24.97 16.49
N ARG A 424 -5.83 24.83 17.71
CA ARG A 424 -5.01 24.56 18.90
C ARG A 424 -4.40 23.16 18.89
N LEU A 425 -5.18 22.16 18.52
CA LEU A 425 -4.78 20.74 18.57
C LEU A 425 -4.07 20.28 17.28
N LYS A 426 -4.36 20.93 16.15
CA LYS A 426 -3.90 20.55 14.81
C LYS A 426 -4.00 19.03 14.55
N PRO A 427 -5.19 18.43 14.70
CA PRO A 427 -5.33 16.99 14.54
C PRO A 427 -5.08 16.57 13.08
N ASP A 428 -4.58 15.34 12.90
CA ASP A 428 -4.39 14.77 11.56
C ASP A 428 -5.73 14.39 10.92
N PHE A 429 -6.69 13.99 11.76
CA PHE A 429 -8.04 13.63 11.33
C PHE A 429 -9.09 14.28 12.24
N MET A 430 -10.20 14.65 11.64
CA MET A 430 -11.43 14.97 12.34
C MET A 430 -12.49 13.98 11.91
N ILE A 431 -13.20 13.37 12.85
CA ILE A 431 -14.30 12.46 12.53
C ILE A 431 -15.61 13.04 13.02
N HIS A 432 -16.56 13.14 12.09
CA HIS A 432 -17.91 13.64 12.32
C HIS A 432 -18.93 12.80 11.54
N GLY A 433 -20.12 12.61 12.10
CA GLY A 433 -21.22 11.98 11.36
C GLY A 433 -21.67 12.81 10.16
N LYS A 434 -22.31 12.19 9.17
CA LYS A 434 -22.75 12.87 7.92
C LYS A 434 -23.90 13.89 8.13
N ASP A 435 -24.45 14.00 9.32
CA ASP A 435 -25.59 14.87 9.67
C ASP A 435 -25.32 16.39 9.54
N TRP A 436 -24.06 16.79 9.36
CA TRP A 436 -23.66 18.19 9.14
C TRP A 436 -23.43 18.57 7.66
N ARG A 437 -23.67 17.63 6.74
CA ARG A 437 -23.52 17.90 5.30
C ARG A 437 -24.55 18.88 4.77
N GLU A 438 -25.71 18.90 5.41
CA GLU A 438 -26.85 19.72 5.02
C GLU A 438 -27.38 20.52 6.21
N GLY A 439 -28.16 21.54 5.92
CA GLY A 439 -28.81 22.39 6.95
C GLY A 439 -27.81 23.34 7.66
N PRO A 440 -28.15 23.77 8.90
CA PRO A 440 -27.42 24.86 9.60
C PRO A 440 -25.94 24.55 9.93
N LEU A 441 -25.52 23.29 9.87
CA LEU A 441 -24.16 22.89 10.15
C LEU A 441 -23.28 22.78 8.90
N ALA A 442 -23.82 22.98 7.70
CA ALA A 442 -23.07 22.89 6.46
C ALA A 442 -21.93 23.94 6.37
N GLU A 443 -22.16 25.16 6.88
CA GLU A 443 -21.13 26.20 6.96
C GLU A 443 -20.00 25.82 7.94
N VAL A 444 -20.37 25.27 9.10
CA VAL A 444 -19.40 24.79 10.10
C VAL A 444 -18.55 23.67 9.52
N ARG A 445 -19.16 22.75 8.75
CA ARG A 445 -18.46 21.70 8.02
C ARG A 445 -17.45 22.29 7.02
N ALA A 446 -17.90 23.21 6.17
CA ALA A 446 -17.03 23.82 5.16
C ALA A 446 -15.83 24.53 5.80
N LYS A 447 -16.08 25.26 6.90
CA LYS A 447 -15.01 25.91 7.68
C LYS A 447 -14.05 24.90 8.27
N ALA A 448 -14.54 23.83 8.92
CA ALA A 448 -13.69 22.80 9.51
C ALA A 448 -12.81 22.13 8.45
N ILE A 449 -13.36 21.80 7.27
CA ILE A 449 -12.58 21.23 6.15
C ILE A 449 -11.48 22.22 5.71
N ALA A 450 -11.80 23.49 5.52
CA ALA A 450 -10.84 24.51 5.11
C ALA A 450 -9.74 24.71 6.16
N THR A 451 -10.09 24.77 7.44
CA THR A 451 -9.12 24.91 8.54
C THR A 451 -8.21 23.68 8.63
N MET A 452 -8.78 22.48 8.57
CA MET A 452 -7.98 21.23 8.60
C MET A 452 -6.98 21.15 7.43
N ALA A 453 -7.38 21.63 6.25
CA ALA A 453 -6.53 21.63 5.06
C ALA A 453 -5.27 22.51 5.21
N GLU A 454 -5.25 23.52 6.08
CA GLU A 454 -4.11 24.41 6.29
C GLU A 454 -2.81 23.68 6.70
N TRP A 455 -2.93 22.55 7.39
CA TRP A 455 -1.76 21.70 7.74
C TRP A 455 -1.86 20.28 7.17
N GLY A 456 -2.79 20.04 6.25
CA GLY A 456 -2.99 18.75 5.60
C GLY A 456 -3.82 17.74 6.40
N GLY A 457 -4.55 18.20 7.42
CA GLY A 457 -5.51 17.37 8.16
C GLY A 457 -6.71 17.00 7.28
N GLN A 458 -7.37 15.91 7.60
CA GLN A 458 -8.49 15.36 6.84
C GLN A 458 -9.76 15.24 7.68
N VAL A 459 -10.93 15.49 7.07
CA VAL A 459 -12.23 15.23 7.68
C VAL A 459 -12.79 13.91 7.15
N ILE A 460 -13.09 12.99 8.05
CA ILE A 460 -13.65 11.67 7.76
C ILE A 460 -15.10 11.63 8.24
N GLU A 461 -16.00 11.21 7.37
CA GLU A 461 -17.44 11.22 7.62
C GLU A 461 -18.02 9.80 7.47
N PRO A 462 -17.93 8.95 8.51
CA PRO A 462 -18.46 7.59 8.46
C PRO A 462 -19.98 7.57 8.34
N ASP A 463 -20.51 6.46 7.84
CA ASP A 463 -21.95 6.25 7.74
C ASP A 463 -22.62 6.23 9.12
N TYR A 464 -23.87 6.70 9.13
CA TYR A 464 -24.66 6.75 10.34
C TYR A 464 -25.07 5.34 10.82
N THR A 465 -25.02 5.12 12.13
CA THR A 465 -25.54 3.88 12.71
C THR A 465 -27.07 3.87 12.62
N LYS A 466 -27.61 2.99 11.78
CA LYS A 466 -29.06 2.89 11.57
C LYS A 466 -29.78 2.50 12.86
N GLY A 467 -30.98 3.04 13.06
CA GLY A 467 -31.91 2.60 14.12
C GLY A 467 -31.62 3.15 15.52
N VAL A 468 -30.65 4.06 15.69
CA VAL A 468 -30.38 4.69 16.99
C VAL A 468 -29.92 6.13 16.85
N SER A 469 -30.52 7.03 17.63
CA SER A 469 -30.06 8.41 17.82
C SER A 469 -30.45 8.93 19.20
N SER A 470 -29.74 9.93 19.72
CA SER A 470 -30.07 10.57 21.00
C SER A 470 -31.50 11.14 20.99
N SER A 471 -31.99 11.65 19.85
CA SER A 471 -33.36 12.15 19.70
C SER A 471 -34.42 11.06 19.81
N MET A 472 -34.18 9.88 19.22
CA MET A 472 -35.08 8.73 19.34
C MET A 472 -35.16 8.25 20.79
N ILE A 473 -34.02 8.12 21.47
CA ILE A 473 -33.97 7.67 22.86
C ILE A 473 -34.66 8.68 23.78
N ARG A 474 -34.44 9.99 23.59
CA ARG A 474 -35.15 11.05 24.34
C ARG A 474 -36.67 10.99 24.17
N GLY A 475 -37.18 10.64 22.99
CA GLY A 475 -38.59 10.43 22.73
C GLY A 475 -39.19 9.24 23.48
N GLN A 476 -38.40 8.25 23.85
CA GLN A 476 -38.83 7.05 24.62
C GLN A 476 -38.76 7.25 26.15
N ILE A 477 -37.98 8.21 26.63
CA ILE A 477 -37.83 8.53 28.06
C ILE A 477 -38.92 9.47 28.56
N ARG A 478 -39.68 10.10 27.65
CA ARG A 478 -40.85 10.89 27.96
C ARG A 478 -42.10 10.02 28.00
#